data_9934563ce42b7c9442df6c9681e60adf
#
_entry.id   9934563ce42b7c9442df6c9681e60adf
#
_cell.length_a   1.000
_cell.length_b   1.000
_cell.length_c   1.000
_cell.angle_alpha   90.00
_cell.angle_beta   90.00
_cell.angle_gamma   90.00
#
_symmetry.space_group_name_H-M   'P 1'
#
loop_
_entity.id
_entity.type
_entity.pdbx_description
1 polymer ?
#
loop_
_entity_poly.entity_id
_entity_poly.type
_entity_poly.pdbx_seq_one_letter_code
_entity_poly.pdbx_strand_id
1 'polypeptide(L)'
;MAKITKVEVQKNNKQKVNIYLDGEYKARMYLDTCVKYGLHAGVEIEEDRLNELVLESEKVMALNLAVKYVSTALKTKKQIVDYLKKKEFQPEIIDYVVDKMLEYRYIDDMEYIRAYFNTYSNKFGISRLQYNLRSKGVSQKLIDEYMDSLEEEMDTLSTCIALLKKKAKNMDLSDIKNRQKLSRFLASRGFEFDDINHAMMEVTKER
;
A
#
# COMPACT_ATOMS: atom_id res chain seq x y z
N MET A 1 -20.75 36.93 12.34
CA MET A 1 -21.23 35.61 12.81
C MET A 1 -22.46 35.25 12.02
N ALA A 2 -22.54 34.02 11.55
CA ALA A 2 -23.71 33.48 10.87
C ALA A 2 -24.38 32.41 11.75
N LYS A 3 -25.68 32.19 11.61
CA LYS A 3 -26.42 31.25 12.45
C LYS A 3 -26.59 29.90 11.74
N ILE A 4 -26.24 28.81 12.41
CA ILE A 4 -26.57 27.48 11.90
C ILE A 4 -28.10 27.32 11.95
N THR A 5 -28.72 27.27 10.80
CA THR A 5 -30.20 27.13 10.69
C THR A 5 -30.63 25.67 10.60
N LYS A 6 -29.75 24.77 10.07
CA LYS A 6 -30.06 23.35 9.96
C LYS A 6 -28.78 22.52 9.96
N VAL A 7 -28.84 21.36 10.61
CA VAL A 7 -27.86 20.25 10.47
C VAL A 7 -28.64 19.02 10.05
N GLU A 8 -28.31 18.46 8.89
CA GLU A 8 -29.06 17.37 8.27
C GLU A 8 -28.17 16.17 7.95
N VAL A 9 -28.49 15.01 8.51
CA VAL A 9 -27.77 13.77 8.18
C VAL A 9 -27.98 13.41 6.72
N GLN A 10 -26.91 13.10 5.99
CA GLN A 10 -27.01 12.74 4.58
C GLN A 10 -27.72 11.40 4.39
N LYS A 11 -28.61 11.31 3.39
CA LYS A 11 -29.37 10.09 3.07
C LYS A 11 -28.46 8.92 2.69
N ASN A 12 -27.40 9.20 1.91
CA ASN A 12 -26.51 8.19 1.36
C ASN A 12 -25.29 7.89 2.25
N ASN A 13 -25.03 8.72 3.27
CA ASN A 13 -23.92 8.52 4.20
C ASN A 13 -24.29 9.02 5.60
N LYS A 14 -24.71 8.10 6.46
CA LYS A 14 -25.12 8.39 7.85
C LYS A 14 -24.01 8.97 8.73
N GLN A 15 -22.76 8.89 8.31
CA GLN A 15 -21.60 9.47 9.03
C GLN A 15 -21.36 10.94 8.65
N LYS A 16 -22.09 11.49 7.67
CA LYS A 16 -21.92 12.87 7.22
C LYS A 16 -23.19 13.69 7.44
N VAL A 17 -22.98 14.96 7.74
CA VAL A 17 -24.04 15.96 7.87
C VAL A 17 -23.82 17.11 6.90
N ASN A 18 -24.88 17.71 6.44
CA ASN A 18 -24.91 18.99 5.75
C ASN A 18 -25.20 20.09 6.76
N ILE A 19 -24.46 21.17 6.71
CA ILE A 19 -24.62 22.35 7.55
C ILE A 19 -25.14 23.49 6.70
N TYR A 20 -26.18 24.13 7.19
CA TYR A 20 -26.78 25.30 6.57
C TYR A 20 -26.60 26.51 7.48
N LEU A 21 -26.08 27.61 6.93
CA LEU A 21 -25.95 28.91 7.58
C LEU A 21 -26.99 29.84 6.98
N ASP A 22 -27.75 30.54 7.83
CA ASP A 22 -28.75 31.54 7.44
C ASP A 22 -29.73 31.06 6.35
N GLY A 23 -30.00 29.74 6.33
CA GLY A 23 -30.89 29.09 5.38
C GLY A 23 -30.21 28.48 4.14
N GLU A 24 -28.97 28.82 3.87
CA GLU A 24 -28.22 28.34 2.71
C GLU A 24 -27.27 27.20 3.06
N TYR A 25 -27.13 26.24 2.12
CA TYR A 25 -26.13 25.17 2.26
C TYR A 25 -24.71 25.78 2.27
N LYS A 26 -23.95 25.45 3.32
CA LYS A 26 -22.60 25.97 3.46
C LYS A 26 -21.51 24.90 3.37
N ALA A 27 -21.67 23.81 4.10
CA ALA A 27 -20.63 22.79 4.20
C ALA A 27 -21.19 21.42 4.49
N ARG A 28 -20.34 20.41 4.27
CA ARG A 28 -20.53 19.06 4.80
C ARG A 28 -19.40 18.71 5.75
N MET A 29 -19.68 17.97 6.81
CA MET A 29 -18.66 17.43 7.70
C MET A 29 -19.09 16.06 8.24
N TYR A 30 -18.18 15.42 8.98
CA TYR A 30 -18.51 14.18 9.65
C TYR A 30 -19.32 14.44 10.93
N LEU A 31 -20.30 13.58 11.18
CA LEU A 31 -21.23 13.71 12.32
C LEU A 31 -20.49 13.76 13.66
N ASP A 32 -19.46 12.93 13.83
CA ASP A 32 -18.67 12.87 15.08
C ASP A 32 -18.00 14.22 15.39
N THR A 33 -17.49 14.92 14.38
CA THR A 33 -16.93 16.27 14.56
C THR A 33 -18.01 17.28 14.89
N CYS A 34 -19.14 17.19 14.21
CA CYS A 34 -20.32 18.03 14.47
C CYS A 34 -20.78 17.91 15.93
N VAL A 35 -20.87 16.68 16.43
CA VAL A 35 -21.22 16.39 17.85
C VAL A 35 -20.14 16.87 18.81
N LYS A 36 -18.87 16.59 18.52
CA LYS A 36 -17.72 17.01 19.34
C LYS A 36 -17.70 18.53 19.62
N TYR A 37 -18.04 19.32 18.61
CA TYR A 37 -18.03 20.77 18.70
C TYR A 37 -19.42 21.39 18.96
N GLY A 38 -20.42 20.57 19.27
CA GLY A 38 -21.77 21.04 19.62
C GLY A 38 -22.45 21.83 18.51
N LEU A 39 -22.20 21.51 17.25
CA LEU A 39 -22.77 22.21 16.10
C LEU A 39 -24.21 21.71 15.86
N HIS A 40 -25.20 22.54 16.21
CA HIS A 40 -26.62 22.26 16.02
C HIS A 40 -27.37 23.52 15.56
N ALA A 41 -28.59 23.35 15.12
CA ALA A 41 -29.44 24.50 14.75
C ALA A 41 -29.58 25.47 15.94
N GLY A 42 -29.38 26.74 15.64
CA GLY A 42 -29.43 27.83 16.65
C GLY A 42 -28.03 28.34 17.07
N VAL A 43 -26.95 27.58 16.84
CA VAL A 43 -25.57 28.00 17.16
C VAL A 43 -25.13 29.11 16.21
N GLU A 44 -24.52 30.16 16.75
CA GLU A 44 -23.82 31.19 15.97
C GLU A 44 -22.36 30.80 15.80
N ILE A 45 -21.83 30.91 14.59
CA ILE A 45 -20.45 30.58 14.25
C ILE A 45 -19.89 31.54 13.20
N GLU A 46 -18.61 31.83 13.28
CA GLU A 46 -17.90 32.51 12.20
C GLU A 46 -17.64 31.54 11.06
N GLU A 47 -17.75 32.03 9.83
CA GLU A 47 -17.59 31.22 8.64
C GLU A 47 -16.19 30.58 8.56
N ASP A 48 -15.14 31.35 8.89
CA ASP A 48 -13.77 30.85 8.94
C ASP A 48 -13.62 29.71 9.97
N ARG A 49 -14.26 29.88 11.14
CA ARG A 49 -14.24 28.81 12.15
C ARG A 49 -14.96 27.54 11.67
N LEU A 50 -16.06 27.68 10.96
CA LEU A 50 -16.73 26.52 10.35
C LEU A 50 -15.82 25.81 9.34
N ASN A 51 -15.12 26.56 8.49
CA ASN A 51 -14.19 26.01 7.49
C ASN A 51 -13.03 25.25 8.15
N GLU A 52 -12.47 25.79 9.25
CA GLU A 52 -11.46 25.08 10.05
C GLU A 52 -11.97 23.74 10.59
N LEU A 53 -13.20 23.72 11.14
CA LEU A 53 -13.80 22.50 11.68
C LEU A 53 -14.13 21.48 10.59
N VAL A 54 -14.51 21.92 9.40
CA VAL A 54 -14.70 21.05 8.24
C VAL A 54 -13.37 20.38 7.87
N LEU A 55 -12.29 21.17 7.79
CA LEU A 55 -10.95 20.65 7.48
C LEU A 55 -10.47 19.65 8.55
N GLU A 56 -10.65 19.98 9.84
CA GLU A 56 -10.33 19.07 10.95
C GLU A 56 -11.12 17.76 10.83
N SER A 57 -12.41 17.86 10.53
CA SER A 57 -13.29 16.71 10.33
C SER A 57 -12.77 15.77 9.23
N GLU A 58 -12.34 16.33 8.10
CA GLU A 58 -11.80 15.54 6.99
C GLU A 58 -10.46 14.88 7.36
N LYS A 59 -9.56 15.59 8.05
CA LYS A 59 -8.28 15.05 8.54
C LYS A 59 -8.49 13.86 9.47
N VAL A 60 -9.36 13.98 10.46
CA VAL A 60 -9.66 12.91 11.43
C VAL A 60 -10.22 11.68 10.71
N MET A 61 -11.17 11.87 9.81
CA MET A 61 -11.77 10.74 9.08
C MET A 61 -10.77 10.07 8.14
N ALA A 62 -9.98 10.85 7.40
CA ALA A 62 -8.96 10.30 6.50
C ALA A 62 -7.93 9.47 7.28
N LEU A 63 -7.48 9.98 8.44
CA LEU A 63 -6.56 9.25 9.31
C LEU A 63 -7.17 7.95 9.84
N ASN A 64 -8.42 7.97 10.32
CA ASN A 64 -9.11 6.76 10.78
C ASN A 64 -9.24 5.70 9.67
N LEU A 65 -9.56 6.13 8.44
CA LEU A 65 -9.64 5.24 7.29
C LEU A 65 -8.26 4.65 6.93
N ALA A 66 -7.21 5.45 6.99
CA ALA A 66 -5.85 5.00 6.71
C ALA A 66 -5.37 3.99 7.77
N VAL A 67 -5.57 4.29 9.07
CA VAL A 67 -5.25 3.36 10.18
C VAL A 67 -6.00 2.04 10.02
N LYS A 68 -7.30 2.08 9.72
CA LYS A 68 -8.08 0.88 9.44
C LYS A 68 -7.57 0.12 8.23
N TYR A 69 -7.04 0.80 7.21
CA TYR A 69 -6.51 0.16 6.01
C TYR A 69 -5.19 -0.58 6.28
N VAL A 70 -4.29 -0.02 7.12
CA VAL A 70 -3.04 -0.70 7.50
C VAL A 70 -3.22 -1.81 8.53
N SER A 71 -4.31 -1.79 9.32
CA SER A 71 -4.58 -2.85 10.32
C SER A 71 -4.79 -4.24 9.71
N THR A 72 -5.07 -4.32 8.41
CA THR A 72 -5.30 -5.59 7.71
C THR A 72 -4.03 -6.26 7.18
N ALA A 73 -3.01 -5.48 6.84
CA ALA A 73 -1.70 -5.93 6.36
C ALA A 73 -0.78 -4.72 6.20
N LEU A 74 0.54 -4.94 6.21
CA LEU A 74 1.52 -3.90 5.87
C LEU A 74 1.19 -3.24 4.52
N LYS A 75 1.33 -1.92 4.46
CA LYS A 75 1.09 -1.11 3.27
C LYS A 75 2.26 -0.17 3.05
N THR A 76 2.55 0.12 1.77
CA THR A 76 3.52 1.16 1.41
C THR A 76 2.90 2.55 1.53
N LYS A 77 3.75 3.58 1.68
CA LYS A 77 3.35 4.99 1.60
C LYS A 77 2.46 5.26 0.37
N LYS A 78 2.89 4.78 -0.81
CA LYS A 78 2.12 4.94 -2.06
C LYS A 78 0.73 4.31 -1.98
N GLN A 79 0.60 3.12 -1.39
CA GLN A 79 -0.70 2.46 -1.26
C GLN A 79 -1.67 3.24 -0.37
N ILE A 80 -1.17 3.94 0.67
CA ILE A 80 -2.00 4.84 1.48
C ILE A 80 -2.46 6.03 0.65
N VAL A 81 -1.53 6.69 -0.06
CA VAL A 81 -1.87 7.81 -0.95
C VAL A 81 -2.92 7.41 -1.97
N ASP A 82 -2.73 6.28 -2.66
CA ASP A 82 -3.65 5.79 -3.68
C ASP A 82 -5.03 5.43 -3.08
N TYR A 83 -5.04 4.85 -1.87
CA TYR A 83 -6.27 4.54 -1.15
C TYR A 83 -7.07 5.80 -0.80
N LEU A 84 -6.40 6.84 -0.26
CA LEU A 84 -7.06 8.09 0.12
C LEU A 84 -7.50 8.89 -1.11
N LYS A 85 -6.73 8.90 -2.20
CA LYS A 85 -7.15 9.47 -3.49
C LYS A 85 -8.42 8.80 -4.02
N LYS A 86 -8.50 7.48 -3.95
CA LYS A 86 -9.71 6.72 -4.33
C LYS A 86 -10.92 7.04 -3.44
N LYS A 87 -10.68 7.56 -2.22
CA LYS A 87 -11.71 8.06 -1.31
C LYS A 87 -12.05 9.53 -1.52
N GLU A 88 -11.46 10.15 -2.55
CA GLU A 88 -11.70 11.54 -2.96
C GLU A 88 -11.27 12.59 -1.93
N PHE A 89 -10.29 12.27 -1.08
CA PHE A 89 -9.68 13.27 -0.20
C PHE A 89 -8.77 14.21 -1.01
N GLN A 90 -8.74 15.48 -0.58
CA GLN A 90 -7.89 16.51 -1.20
C GLN A 90 -6.41 16.25 -0.89
N PRO A 91 -5.47 16.70 -1.75
CA PRO A 91 -4.03 16.47 -1.59
C PRO A 91 -3.50 16.87 -0.20
N GLU A 92 -3.92 18.04 0.31
CA GLU A 92 -3.46 18.55 1.61
C GLU A 92 -3.88 17.63 2.77
N ILE A 93 -5.05 17.00 2.69
CA ILE A 93 -5.51 16.01 3.66
C ILE A 93 -4.69 14.73 3.58
N ILE A 94 -4.38 14.30 2.35
CA ILE A 94 -3.58 13.10 2.12
C ILE A 94 -2.17 13.29 2.67
N ASP A 95 -1.53 14.42 2.38
CA ASP A 95 -0.19 14.75 2.87
C ASP A 95 -0.16 14.78 4.40
N TYR A 96 -1.12 15.47 5.03
CA TYR A 96 -1.26 15.47 6.48
C TYR A 96 -1.37 14.05 7.07
N VAL A 97 -2.20 13.20 6.47
CA VAL A 97 -2.39 11.82 6.97
C VAL A 97 -1.12 11.00 6.78
N VAL A 98 -0.45 11.11 5.63
CA VAL A 98 0.80 10.40 5.37
C VAL A 98 1.87 10.79 6.38
N ASP A 99 2.03 12.09 6.66
CA ASP A 99 3.00 12.58 7.64
C ASP A 99 2.70 12.05 9.04
N LYS A 100 1.43 12.04 9.46
CA LYS A 100 1.02 11.46 10.75
C LYS A 100 1.25 9.96 10.83
N MET A 101 0.99 9.23 9.75
CA MET A 101 1.23 7.79 9.72
C MET A 101 2.72 7.43 9.76
N LEU A 102 3.59 8.26 9.16
CA LEU A 102 5.04 8.13 9.28
C LEU A 102 5.51 8.48 10.70
N GLU A 103 5.05 9.60 11.27
CA GLU A 103 5.37 10.04 12.62
C GLU A 103 5.03 8.97 13.66
N TYR A 104 3.85 8.35 13.56
CA TYR A 104 3.41 7.29 14.47
C TYR A 104 3.88 5.89 14.08
N ARG A 105 4.71 5.76 13.04
CA ARG A 105 5.23 4.49 12.52
C ARG A 105 4.15 3.48 12.14
N TYR A 106 3.00 3.95 11.67
CA TYR A 106 1.97 3.07 11.08
C TYR A 106 2.35 2.56 9.70
N ILE A 107 3.24 3.26 9.01
CA ILE A 107 3.83 2.88 7.72
C ILE A 107 5.34 3.08 7.75
N ASP A 108 6.04 2.10 7.20
CA ASP A 108 7.48 2.11 6.99
C ASP A 108 7.78 1.28 5.74
N ASP A 109 8.23 1.95 4.67
CA ASP A 109 8.52 1.27 3.40
C ASP A 109 9.74 0.34 3.50
N MET A 110 10.69 0.59 4.41
CA MET A 110 11.81 -0.31 4.67
C MET A 110 11.36 -1.59 5.38
N GLU A 111 10.48 -1.48 6.38
CA GLU A 111 9.87 -2.64 7.03
C GLU A 111 9.04 -3.45 6.03
N TYR A 112 8.31 -2.76 5.14
CA TYR A 112 7.57 -3.40 4.05
C TYR A 112 8.50 -4.21 3.13
N ILE A 113 9.67 -3.66 2.74
CA ILE A 113 10.67 -4.36 1.93
C ILE A 113 11.13 -5.62 2.64
N ARG A 114 11.55 -5.53 3.92
CA ARG A 114 12.00 -6.69 4.72
C ARG A 114 10.97 -7.80 4.77
N ALA A 115 9.74 -7.46 5.10
CA ALA A 115 8.64 -8.42 5.16
C ALA A 115 8.33 -9.05 3.79
N TYR A 116 8.47 -8.26 2.71
CA TYR A 116 8.25 -8.72 1.35
C TYR A 116 9.32 -9.71 0.92
N PHE A 117 10.61 -9.41 1.15
CA PHE A 117 11.71 -10.33 0.89
C PHE A 117 11.57 -11.62 1.70
N ASN A 118 11.34 -11.53 3.00
CA ASN A 118 11.14 -12.72 3.87
C ASN A 118 10.00 -13.63 3.38
N THR A 119 8.95 -13.06 2.81
CA THR A 119 7.79 -13.82 2.35
C THR A 119 7.99 -14.46 0.98
N TYR A 120 8.77 -13.82 0.10
CA TYR A 120 8.78 -14.16 -1.32
C TYR A 120 10.15 -14.55 -1.88
N SER A 121 11.25 -14.44 -1.13
CA SER A 121 12.60 -14.84 -1.58
C SER A 121 12.70 -16.31 -1.98
N ASN A 122 11.89 -17.17 -1.38
CA ASN A 122 11.80 -18.60 -1.72
C ASN A 122 10.93 -18.90 -2.96
N LYS A 123 10.42 -17.88 -3.65
CA LYS A 123 9.52 -18.02 -4.81
C LYS A 123 9.96 -17.25 -6.04
N PHE A 124 10.78 -16.22 -5.85
CA PHE A 124 11.17 -15.29 -6.88
C PHE A 124 12.67 -14.95 -6.77
N GLY A 125 13.30 -14.72 -7.91
CA GLY A 125 14.62 -14.11 -7.98
C GLY A 125 14.57 -12.61 -7.67
N ILE A 126 15.74 -12.03 -7.42
CA ILE A 126 15.92 -10.64 -6.98
C ILE A 126 15.24 -9.66 -7.94
N SER A 127 15.47 -9.81 -9.24
CA SER A 127 14.90 -8.91 -10.26
C SER A 127 13.36 -8.82 -10.19
N ARG A 128 12.68 -9.92 -9.90
CA ARG A 128 11.22 -9.95 -9.74
C ARG A 128 10.75 -9.34 -8.42
N LEU A 129 11.50 -9.58 -7.34
CA LEU A 129 11.20 -8.97 -6.04
C LEU A 129 11.29 -7.44 -6.13
N GLN A 130 12.37 -6.92 -6.68
CA GLN A 130 12.56 -5.49 -6.89
C GLN A 130 11.49 -4.88 -7.80
N TYR A 131 11.19 -5.55 -8.94
CA TYR A 131 10.11 -5.10 -9.83
C TYR A 131 8.76 -4.99 -9.11
N ASN A 132 8.40 -6.00 -8.32
CA ASN A 132 7.15 -6.02 -7.57
C ASN A 132 7.10 -4.91 -6.50
N LEU A 133 8.21 -4.63 -5.81
CA LEU A 133 8.29 -3.53 -4.84
C LEU A 133 8.12 -2.17 -5.53
N ARG A 134 8.77 -1.94 -6.68
CA ARG A 134 8.56 -0.73 -7.48
C ARG A 134 7.10 -0.57 -7.91
N SER A 135 6.47 -1.66 -8.34
CA SER A 135 5.04 -1.62 -8.72
C SER A 135 4.12 -1.26 -7.56
N LYS A 136 4.56 -1.48 -6.32
CA LYS A 136 3.86 -1.07 -5.09
C LYS A 136 4.25 0.33 -4.61
N GLY A 137 5.13 1.01 -5.36
CA GLY A 137 5.53 2.39 -5.16
C GLY A 137 6.68 2.59 -4.18
N VAL A 138 7.40 1.54 -3.83
CA VAL A 138 8.67 1.66 -3.11
C VAL A 138 9.71 2.27 -4.04
N SER A 139 10.47 3.26 -3.56
CA SER A 139 11.50 3.93 -4.35
C SER A 139 12.69 3.00 -4.63
N GLN A 140 13.33 3.17 -5.80
CA GLN A 140 14.52 2.40 -6.15
C GLN A 140 15.63 2.61 -5.10
N LYS A 141 15.82 3.86 -4.66
CA LYS A 141 16.82 4.20 -3.63
C LYS A 141 16.64 3.34 -2.36
N LEU A 142 15.41 3.17 -1.88
CA LEU A 142 15.14 2.39 -0.67
C LEU A 142 15.36 0.90 -0.89
N ILE A 143 15.08 0.41 -2.11
CA ILE A 143 15.37 -0.98 -2.49
C ILE A 143 16.87 -1.22 -2.53
N ASP A 144 17.64 -0.31 -3.13
CA ASP A 144 19.10 -0.41 -3.21
C ASP A 144 19.71 -0.35 -1.80
N GLU A 145 19.27 0.57 -0.95
CA GLU A 145 19.69 0.68 0.44
C GLU A 145 19.43 -0.61 1.24
N TYR A 146 18.29 -1.26 1.00
CA TYR A 146 18.00 -2.56 1.60
C TYR A 146 18.95 -3.65 1.07
N MET A 147 19.19 -3.70 -0.24
CA MET A 147 20.09 -4.70 -0.85
C MET A 147 21.51 -4.55 -0.34
N ASP A 148 22.00 -3.30 -0.21
CA ASP A 148 23.34 -2.99 0.32
C ASP A 148 23.46 -3.32 1.82
N SER A 149 22.34 -3.36 2.55
CA SER A 149 22.30 -3.70 3.98
C SER A 149 22.29 -5.20 4.28
N LEU A 150 22.19 -6.05 3.25
CA LEU A 150 22.24 -7.51 3.45
C LEU A 150 23.68 -7.93 3.74
N GLU A 151 23.89 -8.59 4.87
CA GLU A 151 25.23 -9.08 5.30
C GLU A 151 25.72 -10.25 4.43
N GLU A 152 24.80 -11.01 3.85
CA GLU A 152 25.08 -12.15 2.98
C GLU A 152 24.32 -12.03 1.66
N GLU A 153 24.94 -12.47 0.58
CA GLU A 153 24.25 -12.59 -0.71
C GLU A 153 23.09 -13.57 -0.60
N MET A 154 21.97 -13.20 -1.21
CA MET A 154 20.81 -14.10 -1.26
C MET A 154 21.13 -15.34 -2.10
N ASP A 155 20.94 -16.51 -1.55
CA ASP A 155 21.10 -17.79 -2.27
C ASP A 155 19.93 -17.99 -3.27
N THR A 156 20.04 -17.28 -4.38
CA THR A 156 19.09 -17.35 -5.49
C THR A 156 19.21 -18.67 -6.25
N LEU A 157 20.41 -19.23 -6.33
CA LEU A 157 20.66 -20.49 -7.03
C LEU A 157 19.96 -21.67 -6.38
N SER A 158 20.09 -21.85 -5.07
CA SER A 158 19.38 -22.93 -4.34
C SER A 158 17.87 -22.81 -4.47
N THR A 159 17.34 -21.58 -4.42
CA THR A 159 15.91 -21.31 -4.65
C THR A 159 15.50 -21.69 -6.07
N CYS A 160 16.31 -21.33 -7.07
CA CYS A 160 16.07 -21.65 -8.47
C CYS A 160 16.03 -23.17 -8.69
N ILE A 161 17.00 -23.91 -8.14
CA ILE A 161 17.09 -25.38 -8.18
C ILE A 161 15.86 -26.01 -7.57
N ALA A 162 15.45 -25.59 -6.36
CA ALA A 162 14.30 -26.13 -5.66
C ALA A 162 12.99 -25.95 -6.47
N LEU A 163 12.80 -24.78 -7.05
CA LEU A 163 11.66 -24.50 -7.91
C LEU A 163 11.68 -25.29 -9.21
N LEU A 164 12.87 -25.45 -9.81
CA LEU A 164 13.06 -26.27 -11.01
C LEU A 164 12.74 -27.73 -10.71
N LYS A 165 13.31 -28.34 -9.66
CA LYS A 165 13.04 -29.72 -9.24
C LYS A 165 11.55 -29.98 -9.06
N LYS A 166 10.87 -29.06 -8.36
CA LYS A 166 9.41 -29.14 -8.15
C LYS A 166 8.62 -29.08 -9.47
N LYS A 167 8.99 -28.17 -10.39
CA LYS A 167 8.27 -27.97 -11.65
C LYS A 167 8.54 -29.07 -12.67
N ALA A 168 9.78 -29.60 -12.68
CA ALA A 168 10.24 -30.62 -13.60
C ALA A 168 9.85 -32.06 -13.19
N LYS A 169 9.20 -32.28 -12.04
CA LYS A 169 8.97 -33.61 -11.45
C LYS A 169 8.52 -34.70 -12.43
N ASN A 170 7.63 -34.34 -13.35
CA ASN A 170 7.03 -35.26 -14.34
C ASN A 170 7.37 -34.87 -15.77
N MET A 171 8.52 -34.20 -16.01
CA MET A 171 8.91 -33.73 -17.33
C MET A 171 10.19 -34.44 -17.78
N ASP A 172 10.25 -34.85 -19.05
CA ASP A 172 11.47 -35.34 -19.68
C ASP A 172 12.40 -34.14 -19.95
N LEU A 173 13.57 -34.14 -19.31
CA LEU A 173 14.60 -33.10 -19.46
C LEU A 173 15.53 -33.31 -20.65
N SER A 174 15.44 -34.46 -21.35
CA SER A 174 16.10 -34.64 -22.63
C SER A 174 15.40 -33.88 -23.77
N ASP A 175 14.09 -33.63 -23.61
CA ASP A 175 13.30 -32.84 -24.58
C ASP A 175 13.65 -31.34 -24.46
N ILE A 176 14.13 -30.79 -25.57
CA ILE A 176 14.49 -29.37 -25.67
C ILE A 176 13.31 -28.42 -25.42
N LYS A 177 12.08 -28.80 -25.80
CA LYS A 177 10.88 -28.00 -25.57
C LYS A 177 10.57 -27.89 -24.05
N ASN A 178 10.75 -28.97 -23.31
CA ASN A 178 10.56 -29.00 -21.88
C ASN A 178 11.61 -28.11 -21.18
N ARG A 179 12.89 -28.20 -21.58
CA ARG A 179 13.95 -27.32 -21.05
C ARG A 179 13.65 -25.85 -21.32
N GLN A 180 13.27 -25.49 -22.53
CA GLN A 180 12.88 -24.10 -22.87
C GLN A 180 11.67 -23.60 -22.06
N LYS A 181 10.68 -24.47 -21.80
CA LYS A 181 9.51 -24.15 -20.98
C LYS A 181 9.91 -23.87 -19.53
N LEU A 182 10.82 -24.68 -18.99
CA LEU A 182 11.32 -24.54 -17.62
C LEU A 182 12.20 -23.29 -17.48
N SER A 183 13.09 -23.01 -18.44
CA SER A 183 13.90 -21.78 -18.46
C SER A 183 13.02 -20.53 -18.51
N ARG A 184 12.01 -20.50 -19.37
CA ARG A 184 11.02 -19.39 -19.42
C ARG A 184 10.24 -19.22 -18.12
N PHE A 185 9.89 -20.32 -17.46
CA PHE A 185 9.23 -20.29 -16.16
C PHE A 185 10.11 -19.63 -15.09
N LEU A 186 11.40 -19.99 -15.01
CA LEU A 186 12.34 -19.41 -14.06
C LEU A 186 12.67 -17.93 -14.40
N ALA A 187 12.89 -17.60 -15.66
CA ALA A 187 13.10 -16.23 -16.11
C ALA A 187 11.90 -15.34 -15.79
N SER A 188 10.66 -15.84 -15.96
CA SER A 188 9.44 -15.09 -15.59
C SER A 188 9.32 -14.83 -14.08
N ARG A 189 10.05 -15.59 -13.27
CA ARG A 189 10.16 -15.42 -11.82
C ARG A 189 11.33 -14.53 -11.40
N GLY A 190 12.10 -14.01 -12.36
CA GLY A 190 13.19 -13.05 -12.14
C GLY A 190 14.49 -13.68 -11.68
N PHE A 191 14.72 -14.96 -11.98
CA PHE A 191 16.05 -15.56 -11.84
C PHE A 191 16.94 -15.13 -12.98
N GLU A 192 18.23 -14.92 -12.69
CA GLU A 192 19.24 -14.55 -13.67
C GLU A 192 19.58 -15.74 -14.58
N PHE A 193 20.11 -15.42 -15.75
CA PHE A 193 20.41 -16.44 -16.77
C PHE A 193 21.42 -17.48 -16.27
N ASP A 194 22.42 -17.04 -15.51
CA ASP A 194 23.44 -17.92 -14.96
C ASP A 194 22.88 -18.90 -13.91
N ASP A 195 22.02 -18.42 -13.01
CA ASP A 195 21.31 -19.27 -12.04
C ASP A 195 20.46 -20.32 -12.75
N ILE A 196 19.74 -19.90 -13.79
CA ILE A 196 18.88 -20.80 -14.59
C ILE A 196 19.72 -21.90 -15.26
N ASN A 197 20.85 -21.54 -15.87
CA ASN A 197 21.74 -22.50 -16.52
C ASN A 197 22.37 -23.47 -15.52
N HIS A 198 22.88 -22.98 -14.38
CA HIS A 198 23.42 -23.82 -13.34
C HIS A 198 22.37 -24.79 -12.79
N ALA A 199 21.17 -24.28 -12.46
CA ALA A 199 20.08 -25.11 -11.99
C ALA A 199 19.69 -26.20 -13.01
N MET A 200 19.62 -25.84 -14.31
CA MET A 200 19.30 -26.80 -15.37
C MET A 200 20.37 -27.88 -15.53
N MET A 201 21.66 -27.50 -15.42
CA MET A 201 22.74 -28.48 -15.49
C MET A 201 22.71 -29.43 -14.30
N GLU A 202 22.52 -28.90 -13.09
CA GLU A 202 22.49 -29.73 -11.85
C GLU A 202 21.32 -30.71 -11.88
N VAL A 203 20.12 -30.24 -12.14
CA VAL A 203 18.92 -31.10 -12.14
C VAL A 203 18.92 -32.13 -13.27
N THR A 204 19.60 -31.84 -14.39
CA THR A 204 19.77 -32.79 -15.49
C THR A 204 20.79 -33.88 -15.18
N LYS A 205 21.85 -33.58 -14.41
CA LYS A 205 22.86 -34.58 -13.97
C LYS A 205 22.34 -35.56 -12.93
N GLU A 206 21.39 -35.12 -12.10
CA GLU A 206 20.81 -35.95 -11.04
C GLU A 206 19.75 -36.96 -11.54
N ARG A 207 19.38 -36.91 -12.82
CA ARG A 207 18.36 -37.78 -13.42
C ARG A 207 18.93 -38.70 -14.48
#